data_cc1578caff4babf565792692f996ca18
#
_entry.id   cc1578caff4babf565792692f996ca18
#
_cell.length_a   1.000
_cell.length_b   1.000
_cell.length_c   1.000
_cell.angle_alpha   90.00
_cell.angle_beta   90.00
_cell.angle_gamma   90.00
#
_symmetry.space_group_name_H-M   'P 1'
#
loop_
_entity.id
_entity.type
_entity.pdbx_description
1 polymer ?
#
loop_
_entity_poly.entity_id
_entity_poly.type
_entity_poly.pdbx_seq_one_letter_code
_entity_poly.pdbx_strand_id
1 'polypeptide(L)'
;MRGVGPIRTGVTVIHPRGKASTEGVYGGWFTLNASGEMTGTTWLEERGLIDGPIGITNTHSVGIVRDAFVGWMVDQKWPALWHAPIVAETYDGALNDIN
;
A
#
# COMPACT_ATOMS: atom_id res chain seq x y z
N MET A 1 26.35 4.59 -5.42
CA MET A 1 25.85 3.78 -6.54
C MET A 1 24.49 3.19 -6.16
N ARG A 2 23.56 3.23 -7.10
CA ARG A 2 22.21 2.70 -6.90
C ARG A 2 22.23 1.23 -6.53
N GLY A 3 21.40 0.86 -5.54
CA GLY A 3 21.22 -0.51 -5.13
C GLY A 3 22.40 -1.12 -4.41
N VAL A 4 23.35 -0.29 -3.99
CA VAL A 4 24.53 -0.74 -3.25
C VAL A 4 24.44 -0.28 -1.82
N GLY A 5 24.84 -1.14 -0.91
CA GLY A 5 24.84 -0.86 0.52
C GLY A 5 23.77 -1.64 1.25
N PRO A 6 23.76 -1.58 2.57
CA PRO A 6 22.79 -2.34 3.37
C PRO A 6 21.39 -1.79 3.21
N ILE A 7 20.43 -2.68 3.11
CA ILE A 7 19.01 -2.37 3.10
C ILE A 7 18.47 -2.69 4.49
N ARG A 8 17.92 -1.68 5.15
CA ARG A 8 17.44 -1.79 6.54
C ARG A 8 15.96 -1.46 6.65
N THR A 9 15.22 -1.66 5.56
CA THR A 9 13.80 -1.41 5.48
C THR A 9 13.12 -2.60 4.81
N GLY A 10 11.81 -2.57 4.76
CA GLY A 10 11.04 -3.62 4.16
C GLY A 10 9.67 -3.13 3.76
N VAL A 11 8.79 -4.07 3.49
CA VAL A 11 7.40 -3.81 3.16
C VAL A 11 6.54 -4.32 4.32
N THR A 12 5.67 -3.46 4.84
CA THR A 12 4.67 -3.85 5.85
C THR A 12 3.34 -4.04 5.17
N VAL A 13 2.70 -5.16 5.44
CA VAL A 13 1.35 -5.47 4.94
C VAL A 13 0.43 -5.62 6.13
N ILE A 14 -0.69 -4.90 6.08
CA ILE A 14 -1.71 -4.94 7.12
C ILE A 14 -2.98 -5.53 6.52
N HIS A 15 -3.49 -6.59 7.12
CA HIS A 15 -4.80 -7.13 6.81
C HIS A 15 -5.76 -6.73 7.92
N PRO A 16 -6.61 -5.71 7.72
CA PRO A 16 -7.41 -5.13 8.81
C PRO A 16 -8.32 -6.11 9.54
N ARG A 17 -8.84 -7.12 8.82
CA ARG A 17 -9.68 -8.18 9.41
C ARG A 17 -9.05 -9.55 9.29
N GLY A 18 -7.74 -9.61 9.09
CA GLY A 18 -7.05 -10.87 8.87
C GLY A 18 -7.03 -11.28 7.40
N LYS A 19 -6.07 -12.11 7.05
CA LYS A 19 -5.74 -12.47 5.68
C LYS A 19 -6.87 -13.17 4.93
N ALA A 20 -7.72 -13.93 5.65
CA ALA A 20 -8.78 -14.71 5.03
C ALA A 20 -10.08 -13.91 4.82
N SER A 21 -10.20 -12.73 5.40
CA SER A 21 -11.43 -11.94 5.31
C SER A 21 -11.38 -10.98 4.13
N THR A 22 -12.50 -10.90 3.41
CA THR A 22 -12.70 -9.94 2.33
C THR A 22 -13.65 -8.81 2.72
N GLU A 23 -14.07 -8.77 3.99
CA GLU A 23 -14.97 -7.73 4.48
C GLU A 23 -14.24 -6.40 4.60
N GLY A 24 -14.97 -5.31 4.24
CA GLY A 24 -14.46 -3.96 4.41
C GLY A 24 -14.44 -3.53 5.88
N VAL A 25 -13.54 -2.61 6.19
CA VAL A 25 -13.50 -1.93 7.49
C VAL A 25 -13.63 -0.43 7.25
N TYR A 26 -14.17 0.29 8.24
CA TYR A 26 -14.17 1.74 8.16
C TYR A 26 -12.73 2.26 8.14
N GLY A 27 -12.49 3.22 7.27
CA GLY A 27 -11.17 3.80 7.13
C GLY A 27 -11.23 5.26 6.72
N GLY A 28 -10.13 5.94 6.94
CA GLY A 28 -9.97 7.31 6.55
C GLY A 28 -8.49 7.60 6.32
N TRP A 29 -8.22 8.76 5.75
CA TRP A 29 -6.87 9.20 5.50
C TRP A 29 -6.80 10.71 5.67
N PHE A 30 -5.59 11.21 5.83
CA PHE A 30 -5.35 12.62 6.01
C PHE A 30 -4.03 13.01 5.35
N THR A 31 -4.03 14.12 4.63
CA THR A 31 -2.82 14.65 4.02
C THR A 31 -2.11 15.58 5.00
N LEU A 32 -0.98 15.15 5.52
CA LEU A 32 -0.12 16.01 6.33
C LEU A 32 0.57 17.04 5.45
N ASN A 33 1.10 16.58 4.32
CA ASN A 33 1.68 17.43 3.27
C ASN A 33 1.73 16.61 1.97
N ALA A 34 2.17 17.23 0.89
CA ALA A 34 2.19 16.60 -0.43
C ALA A 34 3.55 15.97 -0.78
N SER A 35 4.39 15.70 0.21
CA SER A 35 5.73 15.18 -0.04
C SER A 35 5.81 13.66 -0.21
N GLY A 36 4.68 12.97 -0.14
CA GLY A 36 4.63 11.53 -0.26
C GLY A 36 3.58 11.04 -1.23
N GLU A 37 3.51 9.73 -1.40
CA GLU A 37 2.52 9.06 -2.23
C GLU A 37 1.66 8.13 -1.41
N MET A 38 0.39 8.01 -1.82
CA MET A 38 -0.53 7.03 -1.27
C MET A 38 -1.57 6.67 -2.33
N THR A 39 -1.75 5.39 -2.59
CA THR A 39 -2.72 4.92 -3.57
C THR A 39 -4.08 4.63 -2.93
N GLY A 40 -5.13 4.57 -3.74
CA GLY A 40 -6.46 4.16 -3.30
C GLY A 40 -7.23 5.19 -2.49
N THR A 41 -6.70 6.39 -2.31
CA THR A 41 -7.30 7.41 -1.44
C THR A 41 -8.59 7.98 -2.00
N THR A 42 -8.71 8.16 -3.31
CA THR A 42 -9.94 8.65 -3.92
C THR A 42 -11.11 7.71 -3.68
N TRP A 43 -10.85 6.41 -3.80
CA TRP A 43 -11.88 5.39 -3.56
C TRP A 43 -12.24 5.31 -2.07
N LEU A 44 -11.24 5.36 -1.21
CA LEU A 44 -11.45 5.39 0.24
C LEU A 44 -12.26 6.60 0.66
N GLU A 45 -11.96 7.78 0.11
CA GLU A 45 -12.68 9.01 0.42
C GLU A 45 -14.15 8.91 0.05
N GLU A 46 -14.45 8.31 -1.10
CA GLU A 46 -15.83 8.15 -1.54
C GLU A 46 -16.61 7.13 -0.70
N ARG A 47 -16.00 6.00 -0.39
CA ARG A 47 -16.68 4.88 0.29
C ARG A 47 -16.57 4.89 1.79
N GLY A 48 -15.47 5.41 2.33
CA GLY A 48 -15.18 5.30 3.77
C GLY A 48 -14.85 3.89 4.23
N LEU A 49 -14.56 2.96 3.31
CA LEU A 49 -14.27 1.56 3.60
C LEU A 49 -12.96 1.14 2.95
N ILE A 50 -12.19 0.35 3.69
CA ILE A 50 -10.99 -0.34 3.20
C ILE A 50 -11.34 -1.81 3.07
N ASP A 51 -11.30 -2.34 1.86
CA ASP A 51 -11.72 -3.71 1.58
C ASP A 51 -10.60 -4.59 1.02
N GLY A 52 -9.37 -4.29 1.37
CA GLY A 52 -8.22 -5.07 0.97
C GLY A 52 -7.03 -4.83 1.90
N PRO A 53 -5.86 -5.34 1.54
CA PRO A 53 -4.66 -5.11 2.34
C PRO A 53 -4.18 -3.66 2.23
N ILE A 54 -3.45 -3.22 3.25
CA ILE A 54 -2.77 -1.92 3.27
C ILE A 54 -1.27 -2.21 3.26
N GLY A 55 -0.54 -1.52 2.39
CA GLY A 55 0.91 -1.65 2.33
C GLY A 55 1.60 -0.37 2.73
N ILE A 56 2.75 -0.52 3.36
CA ILE A 56 3.65 0.59 3.67
C ILE A 56 5.03 0.19 3.16
N THR A 57 5.60 1.03 2.31
CA THR A 57 6.88 0.74 1.67
C THR A 57 7.69 2.01 1.51
N ASN A 58 8.92 1.86 1.03
CA ASN A 58 9.80 3.00 0.84
C ASN A 58 9.41 3.85 -0.39
N THR A 59 9.97 5.04 -0.43
CA THR A 59 9.85 5.97 -1.55
C THR A 59 10.25 5.26 -2.86
N HIS A 60 9.51 5.52 -3.93
CA HIS A 60 9.67 4.95 -5.28
C HIS A 60 9.26 3.48 -5.41
N SER A 61 8.80 2.84 -4.34
CA SER A 61 8.35 1.44 -4.41
C SER A 61 6.84 1.28 -4.30
N VAL A 62 6.10 2.37 -4.15
CA VAL A 62 4.63 2.33 -3.99
C VAL A 62 3.96 1.67 -5.18
N GLY A 63 4.35 2.02 -6.39
CA GLY A 63 3.75 1.45 -7.61
C GLY A 63 3.95 -0.05 -7.73
N ILE A 64 5.14 -0.55 -7.42
CA ILE A 64 5.44 -1.98 -7.48
C ILE A 64 4.61 -2.75 -6.45
N VAL A 65 4.52 -2.25 -5.23
CA VAL A 65 3.74 -2.89 -4.17
C VAL A 65 2.25 -2.86 -4.52
N ARG A 66 1.77 -1.76 -5.05
CA ARG A 66 0.38 -1.65 -5.51
C ARG A 66 0.07 -2.69 -6.58
N ASP A 67 0.93 -2.84 -7.58
CA ASP A 67 0.73 -3.83 -8.63
C ASP A 67 0.79 -5.26 -8.09
N ALA A 68 1.67 -5.52 -7.15
CA ALA A 68 1.74 -6.82 -6.49
C ALA A 68 0.44 -7.14 -5.72
N PHE A 69 -0.14 -6.16 -5.06
CA PHE A 69 -1.43 -6.33 -4.37
C PHE A 69 -2.56 -6.63 -5.34
N VAL A 70 -2.62 -5.93 -6.46
CA VAL A 70 -3.64 -6.20 -7.48
C VAL A 70 -3.49 -7.64 -7.99
N GLY A 71 -2.27 -8.08 -8.29
CA GLY A 71 -2.02 -9.44 -8.72
C GLY A 71 -2.46 -10.48 -7.68
N TRP A 72 -2.11 -10.24 -6.42
CA TRP A 72 -2.52 -11.13 -5.33
C TRP A 72 -4.04 -11.17 -5.17
N MET A 73 -4.71 -10.03 -5.22
CA MET A 73 -6.17 -9.97 -5.09
C MET A 73 -6.87 -10.68 -6.24
N VAL A 74 -6.34 -10.56 -7.46
CA VAL A 74 -6.86 -11.30 -8.62
C VAL A 74 -6.67 -12.80 -8.42
N ASP A 75 -5.51 -13.24 -7.97
CA ASP A 75 -5.24 -14.66 -7.70
C ASP A 75 -6.14 -15.22 -6.60
N GLN A 76 -6.47 -14.41 -5.60
CA GLN A 76 -7.37 -14.80 -4.51
C GLN A 76 -8.85 -14.67 -4.89
N LYS A 77 -9.14 -14.23 -6.10
CA LYS A 77 -10.52 -13.99 -6.57
C LYS A 77 -11.27 -13.04 -5.63
N TRP A 78 -10.61 -11.95 -5.28
CA TRP A 78 -11.17 -10.96 -4.36
C TRP A 78 -12.47 -10.37 -4.94
N PRO A 79 -13.57 -10.33 -4.17
CA PRO A 79 -14.90 -9.97 -4.70
C PRO A 79 -15.03 -8.46 -4.92
N ALA A 80 -14.57 -7.97 -6.07
CA ALA A 80 -14.70 -6.58 -6.45
C ALA A 80 -14.67 -6.47 -7.98
N LEU A 81 -15.34 -5.43 -8.50
CA LEU A 81 -15.29 -5.14 -9.94
C LEU A 81 -13.91 -4.64 -10.36
N TRP A 82 -13.22 -3.95 -9.45
CA TRP A 82 -11.84 -3.51 -9.62
C TRP A 82 -11.16 -3.49 -8.27
N HIS A 83 -9.85 -3.34 -8.30
CA HIS A 83 -9.04 -3.35 -7.08
C HIS A 83 -8.31 -2.02 -6.93
N ALA A 84 -8.51 -1.37 -5.80
CA ALA A 84 -7.87 -0.09 -5.47
C ALA A 84 -7.13 -0.21 -4.13
N PRO A 85 -6.05 -0.99 -4.09
CA PRO A 85 -5.33 -1.20 -2.84
C PRO A 85 -4.68 0.08 -2.33
N ILE A 86 -4.54 0.16 -1.01
CA ILE A 86 -3.91 1.30 -0.36
C ILE A 86 -2.46 0.95 -0.07
N VAL A 87 -1.55 1.72 -0.67
CA VAL A 87 -0.12 1.61 -0.41
C VAL A 87 0.42 3.01 -0.14
N ALA A 88 1.06 3.17 0.99
CA ALA A 88 1.63 4.44 1.41
C ALA A 88 3.15 4.34 1.49
N GLU A 89 3.82 5.48 1.33
CA GLU A 89 5.28 5.52 1.41
C GLU A 89 5.79 6.01 2.74
N THR A 90 7.00 5.56 3.06
CA THR A 90 7.83 6.16 4.09
C THR A 90 9.14 6.59 3.46
N TYR A 91 9.64 7.77 3.79
CA TYR A 91 10.98 8.19 3.34
C TYR A 91 12.02 7.55 4.24
N ASP A 92 12.83 6.70 3.66
CA ASP A 92 13.85 5.95 4.39
C ASP A 92 15.22 5.99 3.70
N GLY A 93 15.51 7.09 3.01
CA GLY A 93 16.76 7.27 2.28
C GLY A 93 18.01 7.20 3.16
N ALA A 94 17.87 7.38 4.47
CA ALA A 94 18.97 7.21 5.43
C ALA A 94 19.22 5.73 5.78
N LEU A 95 18.30 4.84 5.41
CA LEU A 95 18.35 3.42 5.75
C LEU A 95 18.66 2.53 4.57
N ASN A 96 18.39 2.99 3.35
CA ASN A 96 18.70 2.26 2.12
C ASN A 96 18.79 3.21 0.94
N ASP A 97 19.23 2.68 -0.20
CA ASP A 97 19.13 3.37 -1.49
C ASP A 97 17.71 3.22 -2.03
N ILE A 98 16.97 4.31 -2.04
CA ILE A 98 15.57 4.31 -2.46
C ILE A 98 15.37 4.31 -3.98
N ASN A 99 16.46 4.38 -4.71
CA ASN A 99 16.41 4.38 -6.17
C ASN A 99 16.68 3.01 -6.74
#